data_41bd77a028963c8b8a0a12c33f656498
#
_entry.id   41bd77a028963c8b8a0a12c33f656498
#
_cell.length_a   1.000
_cell.length_b   1.000
_cell.length_c   1.000
_cell.angle_alpha   90.00
_cell.angle_beta   90.00
_cell.angle_gamma   90.00
#
_symmetry.space_group_name_H-M   'P 1'
#
loop_
_entity.id
_entity.type
_entity.pdbx_description
1 polymer ?
#
loop_
_entity_poly.entity_id
_entity_poly.type
_entity_poly.pdbx_seq_one_letter_code
_entity_poly.pdbx_strand_id
1 'polypeptide(L)'
;MSVRSNLVLFTIVVALLAVGCQGPAQRLNSPPQGASDRPSPLQADMNYMVDNAMLYDMSVGEVHFVPHTSQVNSLGTRRLNRYAELLQGIGGTVHYDGGATDDPLTESRVTTIKEYLATAGLDMKSVTVEAGLSRGRGARASDAIKGMEKKSNGSKQQKQEGIMVTPAQ
;
A
#
# COMPACT_ATOMS: atom_id res chain seq x y z
N MET A 1 25.28 2.53 -66.04
CA MET A 1 24.98 1.58 -64.95
C MET A 1 23.62 0.96 -65.22
N SER A 2 23.55 -0.36 -65.36
CA SER A 2 22.36 -1.06 -65.82
C SER A 2 21.26 -1.08 -64.78
N VAL A 3 19.98 -0.87 -65.16
CA VAL A 3 18.79 -0.94 -64.34
C VAL A 3 18.75 -2.23 -63.50
N ARG A 4 19.29 -3.33 -64.03
CA ARG A 4 19.39 -4.63 -63.36
C ARG A 4 20.32 -4.59 -62.16
N SER A 5 21.40 -3.81 -62.17
CA SER A 5 22.35 -3.66 -61.05
C SER A 5 21.70 -2.91 -59.88
N ASN A 6 20.92 -1.89 -60.18
CA ASN A 6 20.22 -1.11 -59.17
C ASN A 6 19.10 -1.89 -58.49
N LEU A 7 18.40 -2.78 -59.26
CA LEU A 7 17.36 -3.64 -58.71
C LEU A 7 17.94 -4.67 -57.72
N VAL A 8 19.08 -5.27 -58.07
CA VAL A 8 19.77 -6.24 -57.19
C VAL A 8 20.26 -5.55 -55.90
N LEU A 9 20.80 -4.34 -56.01
CA LEU A 9 21.26 -3.58 -54.84
C LEU A 9 20.07 -3.24 -53.92
N PHE A 10 18.95 -2.83 -54.49
CA PHE A 10 17.74 -2.50 -53.71
C PHE A 10 17.18 -3.71 -52.99
N THR A 11 17.13 -4.88 -53.61
CA THR A 11 16.65 -6.13 -52.96
C THR A 11 17.56 -6.57 -51.84
N ILE A 12 18.88 -6.41 -51.96
CA ILE A 12 19.83 -6.73 -50.89
C ILE A 12 19.65 -5.80 -49.69
N VAL A 13 19.45 -4.48 -49.92
CA VAL A 13 19.20 -3.50 -48.83
C VAL A 13 17.90 -3.79 -48.09
N VAL A 14 16.82 -4.12 -48.79
CA VAL A 14 15.55 -4.46 -48.18
C VAL A 14 15.65 -5.78 -47.38
N ALA A 15 16.39 -6.78 -47.87
CA ALA A 15 16.62 -8.02 -47.14
C ALA A 15 17.43 -7.81 -45.85
N LEU A 16 18.46 -6.92 -45.88
CA LEU A 16 19.23 -6.58 -44.69
C LEU A 16 18.42 -5.82 -43.63
N LEU A 17 17.47 -4.97 -44.05
CA LEU A 17 16.58 -4.27 -43.14
C LEU A 17 15.55 -5.20 -42.47
N ALA A 18 15.13 -6.27 -43.15
CA ALA A 18 14.19 -7.26 -42.60
C ALA A 18 14.81 -8.16 -41.50
N VAL A 19 16.12 -8.37 -41.50
CA VAL A 19 16.82 -9.20 -40.52
C VAL A 19 17.07 -8.45 -39.20
N GLY A 20 17.01 -7.10 -39.23
CA GLY A 20 17.27 -6.25 -38.04
C GLY A 20 16.14 -6.21 -36.99
N CYS A 21 14.95 -6.69 -37.28
CA CYS A 21 13.81 -6.72 -36.36
C CYS A 21 13.58 -8.12 -35.76
N GLN A 22 14.60 -8.76 -35.24
CA GLN A 22 14.35 -9.81 -34.26
C GLN A 22 13.84 -9.12 -33.00
N GLY A 23 12.57 -9.41 -32.65
CA GLY A 23 11.96 -8.95 -31.41
C GLY A 23 12.89 -9.21 -30.23
N PRO A 24 12.72 -8.48 -29.13
CA PRO A 24 13.57 -8.67 -27.95
C PRO A 24 13.67 -10.17 -27.69
N ALA A 25 14.92 -10.67 -27.63
CA ALA A 25 15.18 -12.08 -27.34
C ALA A 25 14.23 -12.48 -26.21
N GLN A 26 13.38 -13.48 -26.44
CA GLN A 26 12.55 -14.03 -25.38
C GLN A 26 13.50 -14.37 -24.25
N ARG A 27 13.58 -13.47 -23.27
CA ARG A 27 14.28 -13.78 -22.03
C ARG A 27 13.57 -15.01 -21.53
N LEU A 28 14.31 -16.10 -21.45
CA LEU A 28 13.82 -17.28 -20.75
C LEU A 28 13.22 -16.76 -19.45
N ASN A 29 11.90 -16.85 -19.33
CA ASN A 29 11.18 -16.44 -18.11
C ASN A 29 11.53 -17.35 -16.93
N SER A 30 12.51 -18.20 -17.13
CA SER A 30 13.11 -19.03 -16.09
C SER A 30 14.19 -18.19 -15.39
N PRO A 31 14.12 -18.00 -14.08
CA PRO A 31 15.23 -17.50 -13.33
C PRO A 31 16.48 -18.35 -13.65
N PRO A 32 17.70 -17.77 -13.63
CA PRO A 32 18.93 -18.47 -14.00
C PRO A 32 19.22 -19.77 -13.26
N GLN A 33 18.45 -20.07 -12.24
CA GLN A 33 18.62 -21.26 -11.37
C GLN A 33 17.52 -22.31 -11.53
N GLY A 34 16.72 -22.22 -12.62
CA GLY A 34 15.63 -23.15 -12.85
C GLY A 34 14.51 -22.94 -11.83
N ALA A 35 13.53 -22.08 -12.15
CA ALA A 35 12.32 -22.02 -11.34
C ALA A 35 11.67 -23.40 -11.40
N SER A 36 11.54 -24.04 -10.29
CA SER A 36 10.69 -25.19 -10.13
C SER A 36 9.24 -24.72 -10.41
N ASP A 37 8.49 -25.45 -11.24
CA ASP A 37 7.07 -25.22 -11.46
C ASP A 37 6.24 -25.39 -10.17
N ARG A 38 6.88 -25.84 -9.11
CA ARG A 38 6.27 -25.97 -7.79
C ARG A 38 6.87 -24.92 -6.84
N PRO A 39 6.03 -24.15 -6.13
CA PRO A 39 6.54 -23.25 -5.09
C PRO A 39 7.38 -24.06 -4.10
N SER A 40 8.55 -23.52 -3.75
CA SER A 40 9.41 -24.17 -2.76
C SER A 40 8.72 -24.20 -1.39
N PRO A 41 8.98 -25.19 -0.54
CA PRO A 41 8.47 -25.19 0.84
C PRO A 41 8.79 -23.88 1.57
N LEU A 42 9.96 -23.31 1.36
CA LEU A 42 10.37 -22.02 1.93
C LEU A 42 9.46 -20.87 1.49
N GLN A 43 8.97 -20.89 0.26
CA GLN A 43 8.04 -19.86 -0.22
C GLN A 43 6.68 -19.93 0.48
N ALA A 44 6.21 -21.13 0.81
CA ALA A 44 4.99 -21.31 1.58
C ALA A 44 5.14 -20.75 3.00
N ASP A 45 6.27 -21.02 3.67
CA ASP A 45 6.56 -20.48 5.01
C ASP A 45 6.70 -18.95 4.98
N MET A 46 7.37 -18.40 3.96
CA MET A 46 7.48 -16.95 3.80
C MET A 46 6.11 -16.31 3.55
N ASN A 47 5.26 -16.89 2.72
CA ASN A 47 3.91 -16.39 2.51
C ASN A 47 3.10 -16.38 3.80
N TYR A 48 3.18 -17.45 4.60
CA TYR A 48 2.53 -17.51 5.90
C TYR A 48 3.00 -16.40 6.85
N MET A 49 4.31 -16.13 6.89
CA MET A 49 4.86 -15.04 7.70
C MET A 49 4.38 -13.67 7.22
N VAL A 50 4.35 -13.46 5.89
CA VAL A 50 3.83 -12.20 5.29
C VAL A 50 2.35 -12.03 5.60
N ASP A 51 1.54 -13.06 5.49
CA ASP A 51 0.11 -13.01 5.77
C ASP A 51 -0.17 -12.67 7.24
N ASN A 52 0.56 -13.31 8.16
CA ASN A 52 0.45 -12.98 9.59
C ASN A 52 0.88 -11.54 9.88
N ALA A 53 1.95 -11.06 9.24
CA ALA A 53 2.39 -9.67 9.37
C ALA A 53 1.34 -8.70 8.81
N MET A 54 0.70 -9.02 7.70
CA MET A 54 -0.38 -8.22 7.12
C MET A 54 -1.63 -8.20 8.02
N LEU A 55 -2.01 -9.34 8.61
CA LEU A 55 -3.11 -9.42 9.57
C LEU A 55 -2.82 -8.65 10.86
N TYR A 56 -1.57 -8.61 11.29
CA TYR A 56 -1.16 -7.83 12.45
C TYR A 56 -1.15 -6.32 12.14
N ASP A 57 -0.63 -5.92 10.97
CA ASP A 57 -0.54 -4.51 10.56
C ASP A 57 -1.92 -3.94 10.16
N MET A 58 -2.72 -4.66 9.40
CA MET A 58 -4.05 -4.31 8.90
C MET A 58 -4.20 -2.83 8.51
N SER A 59 -3.18 -2.27 7.86
CA SER A 59 -3.11 -0.84 7.53
C SER A 59 -2.99 -0.59 6.03
N VAL A 60 -3.58 0.51 5.61
CA VAL A 60 -3.45 1.10 4.27
C VAL A 60 -3.00 2.54 4.45
N GLY A 61 -1.83 2.90 3.95
CA GLY A 61 -1.27 4.26 4.08
C GLY A 61 -1.38 5.07 2.79
N GLU A 62 -0.94 6.32 2.83
CA GLU A 62 -0.95 7.25 1.68
C GLU A 62 -0.26 6.70 0.43
N VAL A 63 0.79 5.91 0.60
CA VAL A 63 1.55 5.28 -0.50
C VAL A 63 0.70 4.36 -1.39
N HIS A 64 -0.46 3.93 -0.92
CA HIS A 64 -1.40 3.07 -1.63
C HIS A 64 -2.40 3.82 -2.50
N PHE A 65 -2.34 5.15 -2.50
CA PHE A 65 -3.21 6.02 -3.28
C PHE A 65 -2.41 6.84 -4.29
N VAL A 66 -3.10 7.32 -5.31
CA VAL A 66 -2.56 8.37 -6.18
C VAL A 66 -2.42 9.64 -5.35
N PRO A 67 -1.29 10.36 -5.41
CA PRO A 67 -1.06 11.57 -4.62
C PRO A 67 -2.24 12.55 -4.69
N HIS A 68 -2.64 13.10 -3.56
CA HIS A 68 -3.72 14.09 -3.42
C HIS A 68 -5.11 13.65 -3.90
N THR A 69 -5.33 12.34 -4.09
CA THR A 69 -6.62 11.79 -4.50
C THR A 69 -7.06 10.65 -3.58
N SER A 70 -8.32 10.24 -3.69
CA SER A 70 -8.84 9.01 -3.08
C SER A 70 -8.71 7.78 -3.99
N GLN A 71 -8.13 7.92 -5.18
CA GLN A 71 -7.97 6.82 -6.12
C GLN A 71 -6.86 5.86 -5.66
N VAL A 72 -7.18 4.57 -5.56
CA VAL A 72 -6.23 3.52 -5.22
C VAL A 72 -5.25 3.28 -6.38
N ASN A 73 -3.96 3.22 -6.10
CA ASN A 73 -2.94 2.88 -7.08
C ASN A 73 -2.70 1.36 -7.17
N SER A 74 -1.81 0.91 -8.05
CA SER A 74 -1.53 -0.52 -8.26
C SER A 74 -0.99 -1.24 -7.02
N LEU A 75 -0.25 -0.53 -6.15
CA LEU A 75 0.25 -1.07 -4.89
C LEU A 75 -0.91 -1.25 -3.90
N GLY A 76 -1.78 -0.26 -3.80
CA GLY A 76 -2.99 -0.30 -2.98
C GLY A 76 -3.94 -1.41 -3.43
N THR A 77 -4.15 -1.55 -4.74
CA THR A 77 -4.97 -2.64 -5.31
C THR A 77 -4.45 -4.01 -4.88
N ARG A 78 -3.14 -4.25 -4.98
CA ARG A 78 -2.55 -5.53 -4.53
C ARG A 78 -2.74 -5.76 -3.04
N ARG A 79 -2.55 -4.72 -2.22
CA ARG A 79 -2.71 -4.81 -0.77
C ARG A 79 -4.15 -5.08 -0.38
N LEU A 80 -5.11 -4.36 -0.97
CA LEU A 80 -6.54 -4.54 -0.70
C LEU A 80 -7.05 -5.89 -1.18
N ASN A 81 -6.59 -6.39 -2.34
CA ASN A 81 -6.91 -7.75 -2.78
C ASN A 81 -6.42 -8.79 -1.76
N ARG A 82 -5.20 -8.63 -1.24
CA ARG A 82 -4.70 -9.57 -0.24
C ARG A 82 -5.49 -9.48 1.07
N TYR A 83 -5.88 -8.30 1.51
CA TYR A 83 -6.79 -8.17 2.65
C TYR A 83 -8.15 -8.79 2.37
N ALA A 84 -8.69 -8.65 1.17
CA ALA A 84 -9.95 -9.30 0.81
C ALA A 84 -9.86 -10.82 0.95
N GLU A 85 -8.77 -11.44 0.51
CA GLU A 85 -8.54 -12.88 0.68
C GLU A 85 -8.37 -13.26 2.15
N LEU A 86 -7.56 -12.53 2.92
CA LEU A 86 -7.23 -12.87 4.31
C LEU A 86 -8.42 -12.66 5.27
N LEU A 87 -9.21 -11.62 5.04
CA LEU A 87 -10.35 -11.27 5.90
C LEU A 87 -11.62 -12.04 5.57
N GLN A 88 -11.63 -12.75 4.44
CA GLN A 88 -12.77 -13.60 4.06
C GLN A 88 -12.95 -14.74 5.07
N GLY A 89 -13.88 -14.57 5.97
CA GLY A 89 -14.20 -15.57 7.00
C GLY A 89 -13.60 -15.30 8.39
N ILE A 90 -12.61 -14.42 8.52
CA ILE A 90 -12.04 -14.02 9.82
C ILE A 90 -12.64 -12.69 10.28
N GLY A 91 -12.89 -11.78 9.33
CA GLY A 91 -13.27 -10.41 9.63
C GLY A 91 -12.11 -9.59 10.21
N GLY A 92 -12.41 -8.38 10.64
CA GLY A 92 -11.42 -7.52 11.31
C GLY A 92 -11.54 -6.05 10.96
N THR A 93 -10.59 -5.25 11.45
CA THR A 93 -10.57 -3.80 11.21
C THR A 93 -9.36 -3.42 10.39
N VAL A 94 -9.60 -2.82 9.23
CA VAL A 94 -8.54 -2.23 8.38
C VAL A 94 -8.39 -0.76 8.74
N HIS A 95 -7.18 -0.32 9.01
CA HIS A 95 -6.89 1.06 9.38
C HIS A 95 -6.31 1.83 8.19
N TYR A 96 -6.85 3.02 7.92
CA TYR A 96 -6.22 3.97 7.03
C TYR A 96 -5.23 4.83 7.82
N ASP A 97 -3.93 4.57 7.65
CA ASP A 97 -2.85 5.32 8.28
C ASP A 97 -2.31 6.39 7.31
N GLY A 98 -3.04 7.46 7.13
CA GLY A 98 -2.67 8.58 6.27
C GLY A 98 -3.35 9.87 6.72
N GLY A 99 -2.59 10.96 6.81
CA GLY A 99 -3.14 12.28 7.13
C GLY A 99 -3.72 12.46 8.53
N ALA A 100 -4.37 13.60 8.73
CA ALA A 100 -5.15 13.88 9.92
C ALA A 100 -6.52 13.19 9.81
N THR A 101 -7.06 12.75 10.93
CA THR A 101 -8.35 12.04 10.97
C THR A 101 -9.50 12.93 10.46
N ASP A 102 -9.39 14.24 10.66
CA ASP A 102 -10.40 15.23 10.30
C ASP A 102 -10.23 15.81 8.87
N ASP A 103 -9.31 15.25 8.08
CA ASP A 103 -9.08 15.70 6.71
C ASP A 103 -10.16 15.08 5.78
N PRO A 104 -10.87 15.88 4.95
CA PRO A 104 -11.84 15.40 3.96
C PRO A 104 -11.26 14.34 3.00
N LEU A 105 -9.98 14.43 2.69
CA LEU A 105 -9.31 13.43 1.86
C LEU A 105 -9.18 12.09 2.58
N THR A 106 -8.92 12.12 3.90
CA THR A 106 -8.88 10.92 4.76
C THR A 106 -10.24 10.20 4.73
N GLU A 107 -11.33 10.94 4.91
CA GLU A 107 -12.68 10.37 4.86
C GLU A 107 -13.01 9.76 3.49
N SER A 108 -12.67 10.48 2.41
CA SER A 108 -12.84 9.97 1.04
C SER A 108 -12.05 8.68 0.80
N ARG A 109 -10.84 8.57 1.30
CA ARG A 109 -10.00 7.37 1.17
C ARG A 109 -10.53 6.20 1.98
N VAL A 110 -10.99 6.43 3.19
CA VAL A 110 -11.68 5.42 4.02
C VAL A 110 -12.91 4.87 3.30
N THR A 111 -13.70 5.76 2.69
CA THR A 111 -14.86 5.38 1.89
C THR A 111 -14.46 4.52 0.69
N THR A 112 -13.44 4.93 -0.05
CA THR A 112 -12.91 4.15 -1.19
C THR A 112 -12.43 2.76 -0.77
N ILE A 113 -11.75 2.62 0.39
CA ILE A 113 -11.34 1.31 0.92
C ILE A 113 -12.58 0.44 1.21
N LYS A 114 -13.60 1.01 1.86
CA LYS A 114 -14.86 0.29 2.17
C LYS A 114 -15.54 -0.22 0.90
N GLU A 115 -15.69 0.64 -0.10
CA GLU A 115 -16.29 0.29 -1.38
C GLU A 115 -15.49 -0.79 -2.12
N TYR A 116 -14.16 -0.68 -2.09
CA TYR A 116 -13.29 -1.67 -2.70
C TYR A 116 -13.47 -3.05 -2.06
N LEU A 117 -13.43 -3.13 -0.73
CA LEU A 117 -13.56 -4.38 0.01
C LEU A 117 -14.96 -4.98 -0.16
N ALA A 118 -16.01 -4.15 -0.17
CA ALA A 118 -17.36 -4.59 -0.46
C ALA A 118 -17.50 -5.17 -1.87
N THR A 119 -16.90 -4.51 -2.87
CA THR A 119 -16.88 -4.98 -4.26
C THR A 119 -16.08 -6.28 -4.41
N ALA A 120 -15.05 -6.47 -3.61
CA ALA A 120 -14.29 -7.71 -3.53
C ALA A 120 -15.04 -8.87 -2.85
N GLY A 121 -16.26 -8.62 -2.36
CA GLY A 121 -17.14 -9.66 -1.81
C GLY A 121 -17.03 -9.88 -0.30
N LEU A 122 -16.42 -8.96 0.46
CA LEU A 122 -16.39 -9.06 1.92
C LEU A 122 -17.71 -8.61 2.54
N ASP A 123 -18.11 -9.29 3.61
CA ASP A 123 -19.23 -8.85 4.44
C ASP A 123 -18.81 -7.68 5.33
N MET A 124 -19.32 -6.49 4.99
CA MET A 124 -19.03 -5.26 5.72
C MET A 124 -19.65 -5.20 7.13
N LYS A 125 -20.33 -6.26 7.56
CA LYS A 125 -20.72 -6.42 8.98
C LYS A 125 -19.60 -7.01 9.83
N SER A 126 -18.75 -7.84 9.21
CA SER A 126 -17.61 -8.47 9.86
C SER A 126 -16.30 -7.72 9.66
N VAL A 127 -16.24 -6.82 8.65
CA VAL A 127 -15.06 -6.03 8.32
C VAL A 127 -15.38 -4.55 8.50
N THR A 128 -14.60 -3.87 9.33
CA THR A 128 -14.69 -2.42 9.53
C THR A 128 -13.47 -1.71 8.93
N VAL A 129 -13.64 -0.46 8.52
CA VAL A 129 -12.54 0.39 8.05
C VAL A 129 -12.58 1.69 8.82
N GLU A 130 -11.47 2.06 9.44
CA GLU A 130 -11.34 3.23 10.31
C GLU A 130 -10.11 4.05 9.95
N ALA A 131 -10.19 5.38 10.14
CA ALA A 131 -9.02 6.24 10.06
C ALA A 131 -8.23 6.14 11.37
N GLY A 132 -6.90 5.98 11.26
CA GLY A 132 -6.01 5.95 12.42
C GLY A 132 -4.88 4.94 12.26
N LEU A 133 -4.07 4.84 13.31
CA LEU A 133 -2.95 3.93 13.36
C LEU A 133 -3.42 2.49 13.62
N SER A 134 -2.86 1.54 12.89
CA SER A 134 -3.05 0.13 13.18
C SER A 134 -2.34 -0.28 14.49
N ARG A 135 -2.77 -1.39 15.08
CA ARG A 135 -2.17 -1.91 16.33
C ARG A 135 -0.67 -2.24 16.20
N GLY A 136 -0.22 -2.55 14.99
CA GLY A 136 1.18 -2.90 14.71
C GLY A 136 2.12 -1.69 14.59
N ARG A 137 1.58 -0.48 14.50
CA ARG A 137 2.37 0.73 14.31
C ARG A 137 2.40 1.57 15.57
N GLY A 138 3.58 2.02 15.95
CA GLY A 138 3.74 3.05 16.95
C GLY A 138 3.15 4.39 16.50
N ALA A 139 2.89 5.28 17.46
CA ALA A 139 2.44 6.63 17.17
C ALA A 139 3.47 7.36 16.27
N ARG A 140 3.00 8.17 15.32
CA ARG A 140 3.89 9.06 14.57
C ARG A 140 4.61 10.00 15.54
N ALA A 141 5.86 10.31 15.26
CA ALA A 141 6.64 11.19 16.11
C ALA A 141 5.94 12.55 16.34
N SER A 142 5.29 13.09 15.32
CA SER A 142 4.47 14.32 15.41
C SER A 142 3.32 14.21 16.41
N ASP A 143 2.64 13.07 16.44
CA ASP A 143 1.48 12.83 17.31
C ASP A 143 1.93 12.55 18.74
N ALA A 144 3.06 11.85 18.90
CA ALA A 144 3.70 11.64 20.18
C ALA A 144 4.15 12.97 20.80
N ILE A 145 4.75 13.88 20.02
CA ILE A 145 5.16 15.21 20.46
C ILE A 145 3.95 16.04 20.89
N LYS A 146 2.88 16.10 20.08
CA LYS A 146 1.63 16.79 20.42
C LYS A 146 1.00 16.23 21.70
N GLY A 147 1.02 14.90 21.86
CA GLY A 147 0.55 14.24 23.08
C GLY A 147 1.34 14.63 24.32
N MET A 148 2.67 14.74 24.21
CA MET A 148 3.55 15.18 25.28
C MET A 148 3.33 16.65 25.65
N GLU A 149 3.17 17.53 24.65
CA GLU A 149 2.88 18.96 24.87
C GLU A 149 1.53 19.15 25.56
N LYS A 150 0.49 18.44 25.16
CA LYS A 150 -0.82 18.49 25.81
C LYS A 150 -0.77 18.04 27.25
N LYS A 151 0.00 16.98 27.56
CA LYS A 151 0.19 16.47 28.92
C LYS A 151 1.00 17.45 29.79
N SER A 152 2.03 18.06 29.20
CA SER A 152 2.85 19.10 29.89
C SER A 152 2.04 20.36 30.24
N ASN A 153 1.20 20.82 29.32
CA ASN A 153 0.34 22.00 29.55
C ASN A 153 -0.77 21.71 30.57
N GLY A 154 -1.38 20.52 30.53
CA GLY A 154 -2.37 20.09 31.53
C GLY A 154 -1.81 20.00 32.93
N SER A 155 -0.57 19.51 33.09
CA SER A 155 0.09 19.45 34.41
C SER A 155 0.50 20.81 34.95
N LYS A 156 0.77 21.81 34.11
CA LYS A 156 1.06 23.19 34.52
C LYS A 156 -0.20 23.90 35.00
N GLN A 157 -1.36 23.70 34.36
CA GLN A 157 -2.63 24.25 34.79
C GLN A 157 -3.07 23.71 36.17
N GLN A 158 -2.96 22.40 36.38
CA GLN A 158 -3.31 21.77 37.64
C GLN A 158 -2.43 22.27 38.83
N LYS A 159 -1.18 22.60 38.54
CA LYS A 159 -0.28 23.13 39.55
C LYS A 159 -0.57 24.61 39.91
N GLN A 160 -1.20 25.37 39.03
CA GLN A 160 -1.57 26.75 39.24
C GLN A 160 -2.89 26.89 40.02
N GLU A 161 -3.84 25.99 39.88
CA GLU A 161 -5.08 25.95 40.66
C GLU A 161 -4.89 25.47 42.10
N GLY A 162 -3.82 24.69 42.38
CA GLY A 162 -3.50 24.22 43.73
C GLY A 162 -2.86 25.23 44.68
N ILE A 163 -2.60 26.47 44.27
CA ILE A 163 -1.96 27.52 45.08
C ILE A 163 -2.95 28.69 45.36
N MET A 164 -4.21 28.40 45.60
CA MET A 164 -5.07 29.37 46.27
C MET A 164 -4.91 29.16 47.77
N VAL A 165 -3.98 29.93 48.35
CA VAL A 165 -3.81 30.06 49.80
C VAL A 165 -5.05 30.80 50.32
N THR A 166 -5.87 30.14 51.10
CA THR A 166 -6.97 30.77 51.84
C THR A 166 -6.33 31.67 52.90
N PRO A 167 -6.61 33.00 52.92
CA PRO A 167 -6.11 33.86 54.01
C PRO A 167 -6.82 33.46 55.28
N ALA A 168 -6.05 33.14 56.34
CA ALA A 168 -6.55 32.93 57.68
C ALA A 168 -7.15 34.26 58.23
N GLN A 169 -8.38 34.19 58.70
CA GLN A 169 -9.01 35.20 59.54
C GLN A 169 -8.54 35.05 61.01
#